data_b183aa4b13c09b49b3965e39c9ff89c3
#
_entry.id   b183aa4b13c09b49b3965e39c9ff89c3
#
_cell.length_a   1.000
_cell.length_b   1.000
_cell.length_c   1.000
_cell.angle_alpha   90.00
_cell.angle_beta   90.00
_cell.angle_gamma   90.00
#
_symmetry.space_group_name_H-M   'P 1'
#
loop_
_entity.id
_entity.type
_entity.pdbx_description
1 polymer ?
#
loop_
_entity_poly.entity_id
_entity_poly.type
_entity_poly.pdbx_seq_one_letter_code
_entity_poly.pdbx_strand_id
1 'polypeptide(L)'
;MKKALLVFSLLILFVGCEKKTISLIKTTAEIITIDSTLSEKAAYNKLIAPYRNKMIAEINTVISYAPKNINRYDGKMQSSLGNLLADLCYERANVIFKERTGKEIDFSMFNYGGIRASISQGVVTNKNPFEL
;
A
#
# COMPACT_ATOMS: atom_id res chain seq x y z
N MET A 1 -10.80 -39.69 -65.87
CA MET A 1 -10.75 -38.26 -65.48
C MET A 1 -11.32 -38.03 -64.07
N LYS A 2 -12.50 -38.54 -63.67
CA LYS A 2 -13.08 -38.30 -62.31
C LYS A 2 -12.20 -38.83 -61.16
N LYS A 3 -11.56 -40.02 -61.33
CA LYS A 3 -10.67 -40.61 -60.30
C LYS A 3 -9.37 -39.79 -60.09
N ALA A 4 -8.81 -39.21 -61.18
CA ALA A 4 -7.63 -38.36 -61.10
C ALA A 4 -7.92 -37.03 -60.36
N LEU A 5 -9.13 -36.46 -60.57
CA LEU A 5 -9.55 -35.25 -59.87
C LEU A 5 -9.73 -35.46 -58.38
N LEU A 6 -10.23 -36.64 -57.99
CA LEU A 6 -10.44 -37.02 -56.57
C LEU A 6 -9.09 -37.20 -55.84
N VAL A 7 -8.10 -37.83 -56.50
CA VAL A 7 -6.75 -37.98 -55.95
C VAL A 7 -6.04 -36.63 -55.81
N PHE A 8 -6.23 -35.72 -56.77
CA PHE A 8 -5.65 -34.38 -56.72
C PHE A 8 -6.28 -33.52 -55.62
N SER A 9 -7.59 -33.63 -55.42
CA SER A 9 -8.28 -32.97 -54.30
C SER A 9 -7.82 -33.49 -52.93
N LEU A 10 -7.56 -34.79 -52.83
CA LEU A 10 -7.07 -35.38 -51.57
C LEU A 10 -5.65 -34.95 -51.26
N LEU A 11 -4.78 -34.75 -52.26
CA LEU A 11 -3.40 -34.27 -52.09
C LEU A 11 -3.35 -32.82 -51.54
N ILE A 12 -4.31 -31.98 -51.89
CA ILE A 12 -4.38 -30.58 -51.40
C ILE A 12 -4.69 -30.53 -49.90
N LEU A 13 -5.38 -31.53 -49.34
CA LEU A 13 -5.69 -31.59 -47.90
C LEU A 13 -4.48 -31.88 -47.01
N PHE A 14 -3.37 -32.34 -47.59
CA PHE A 14 -2.11 -32.61 -46.88
C PHE A 14 -1.14 -31.40 -46.83
N VAL A 15 -1.48 -30.27 -47.45
CA VAL A 15 -0.73 -29.03 -47.30
C VAL A 15 -1.07 -28.46 -45.91
N GLY A 16 -0.55 -29.08 -44.87
CA GLY A 16 -0.76 -28.64 -43.48
C GLY A 16 -0.08 -27.31 -43.24
N CYS A 17 -0.74 -26.42 -42.57
CA CYS A 17 -0.14 -25.18 -42.05
C CYS A 17 1.07 -25.51 -41.18
N GLU A 18 2.22 -25.05 -41.57
CA GLU A 18 3.44 -25.10 -40.75
C GLU A 18 3.24 -24.19 -39.51
N LYS A 19 3.28 -24.82 -38.34
CA LYS A 19 3.11 -24.11 -37.10
C LYS A 19 4.37 -23.26 -36.84
N LYS A 20 4.29 -21.97 -37.12
CA LYS A 20 5.37 -21.04 -36.82
C LYS A 20 5.58 -20.98 -35.30
N THR A 21 6.60 -21.67 -34.79
CA THR A 21 7.00 -21.61 -33.38
C THR A 21 7.85 -20.35 -33.19
N ILE A 22 7.30 -19.37 -32.50
CA ILE A 22 8.05 -18.17 -32.10
C ILE A 22 8.79 -18.55 -30.82
N SER A 23 10.12 -18.63 -30.88
CA SER A 23 10.97 -18.82 -29.72
C SER A 23 11.63 -17.50 -29.36
N LEU A 24 11.63 -17.18 -28.06
CA LEU A 24 12.33 -16.02 -27.51
C LEU A 24 13.84 -16.33 -27.54
N ILE A 25 14.59 -15.63 -28.40
CA ILE A 25 16.02 -15.89 -28.63
C ILE A 25 16.87 -15.13 -27.59
N LYS A 26 16.45 -13.93 -27.20
CA LYS A 26 17.21 -13.08 -26.27
C LYS A 26 16.27 -12.15 -25.51
N THR A 27 16.49 -12.04 -24.20
CA THR A 27 15.89 -11.01 -23.34
C THR A 27 17.02 -10.14 -22.80
N THR A 28 16.89 -8.84 -22.95
CA THR A 28 17.77 -7.85 -22.30
C THR A 28 16.95 -7.14 -21.23
N ALA A 29 17.47 -7.08 -20.01
CA ALA A 29 16.87 -6.32 -18.91
C ALA A 29 17.84 -5.19 -18.53
N GLU A 30 17.28 -3.98 -18.34
CA GLU A 30 18.00 -2.82 -17.85
C GLU A 30 17.34 -2.34 -16.57
N ILE A 31 18.14 -2.09 -15.54
CA ILE A 31 17.67 -1.52 -14.29
C ILE A 31 17.82 0.00 -14.39
N ILE A 32 16.69 0.70 -14.42
CA ILE A 32 16.65 2.16 -14.40
C ILE A 32 16.40 2.59 -12.96
N THR A 33 17.38 3.21 -12.33
CA THR A 33 17.24 3.77 -10.98
C THR A 33 16.40 5.03 -11.04
N ILE A 34 15.34 5.09 -10.23
CA ILE A 34 14.50 6.27 -10.06
C ILE A 34 14.89 6.93 -8.75
N ASP A 35 15.68 7.98 -8.81
CA ASP A 35 16.18 8.74 -7.65
C ASP A 35 16.14 10.25 -7.91
N SER A 36 16.72 11.02 -6.98
CA SER A 36 16.76 12.48 -7.03
C SER A 36 17.60 13.07 -8.17
N THR A 37 18.33 12.25 -8.94
CA THR A 37 19.11 12.70 -10.10
C THR A 37 18.25 12.89 -11.35
N LEU A 38 17.05 12.28 -11.35
CA LEU A 38 16.11 12.45 -12.44
C LEU A 38 15.46 13.84 -12.41
N SER A 39 15.52 14.52 -13.52
CA SER A 39 14.87 15.83 -13.65
C SER A 39 13.34 15.71 -13.60
N GLU A 40 12.71 16.51 -12.75
CA GLU A 40 11.26 16.58 -12.67
C GLU A 40 10.66 17.23 -13.93
N LYS A 41 9.59 16.62 -14.46
CA LYS A 41 8.83 17.23 -15.55
C LYS A 41 7.89 18.31 -15.00
N ALA A 42 8.07 19.56 -15.44
CA ALA A 42 7.29 20.71 -14.99
C ALA A 42 5.77 20.52 -15.12
N ALA A 43 5.32 19.81 -16.16
CA ALA A 43 3.89 19.50 -16.35
C ALA A 43 3.32 18.64 -15.22
N TYR A 44 4.06 17.62 -14.76
CA TYR A 44 3.62 16.77 -13.64
C TYR A 44 3.68 17.53 -12.32
N ASN A 45 4.71 18.33 -12.10
CA ASN A 45 4.79 19.17 -10.91
C ASN A 45 3.63 20.15 -10.81
N LYS A 46 3.26 20.81 -11.90
CA LYS A 46 2.10 21.71 -11.93
C LYS A 46 0.79 20.97 -11.57
N LEU A 47 0.63 19.73 -12.03
CA LEU A 47 -0.56 18.93 -11.74
C LEU A 47 -0.59 18.48 -10.26
N ILE A 48 0.56 18.10 -9.71
CA ILE A 48 0.66 17.50 -8.37
C ILE A 48 0.76 18.57 -7.27
N ALA A 49 1.34 19.75 -7.57
CA ALA A 49 1.63 20.79 -6.58
C ALA A 49 0.43 21.19 -5.69
N PRO A 50 -0.79 21.40 -6.19
CA PRO A 50 -1.93 21.76 -5.34
C PRO A 50 -2.24 20.69 -4.28
N TYR A 51 -2.20 19.41 -4.66
CA TYR A 51 -2.44 18.27 -3.77
C TYR A 51 -1.30 18.10 -2.77
N ARG A 52 -0.05 18.18 -3.24
CA ARG A 52 1.15 18.09 -2.40
C ARG A 52 1.15 19.19 -1.33
N ASN A 53 0.89 20.44 -1.70
CA ASN A 53 0.89 21.57 -0.77
C ASN A 53 -0.20 21.42 0.30
N LYS A 54 -1.42 21.02 -0.11
CA LYS A 54 -2.49 20.75 0.84
C LYS A 54 -2.13 19.61 1.79
N MET A 55 -1.63 18.49 1.28
CA MET A 55 -1.20 17.37 2.09
C MET A 55 -0.09 17.77 3.08
N ILE A 56 0.95 18.50 2.63
CA ILE A 56 2.05 18.93 3.49
C ILE A 56 1.52 19.83 4.62
N ALA A 57 0.62 20.75 4.33
CA ALA A 57 0.01 21.61 5.35
C ALA A 57 -0.75 20.77 6.40
N GLU A 58 -1.54 19.80 5.95
CA GLU A 58 -2.33 18.94 6.85
C GLU A 58 -1.45 18.03 7.71
N ILE A 59 -0.47 17.34 7.13
CA ILE A 59 0.37 16.39 7.87
C ILE A 59 1.29 17.08 8.88
N ASN A 60 1.66 18.34 8.67
CA ASN A 60 2.50 19.11 9.58
C ASN A 60 1.70 19.84 10.67
N THR A 61 0.37 19.75 10.65
CA THR A 61 -0.45 20.33 11.72
C THR A 61 -0.12 19.66 13.04
N VAL A 62 0.24 20.47 14.03
CA VAL A 62 0.53 20.01 15.40
C VAL A 62 -0.77 19.61 16.08
N ILE A 63 -0.82 18.39 16.62
CA ILE A 63 -2.00 17.86 17.34
C ILE A 63 -1.72 17.61 18.82
N SER A 64 -0.46 17.40 19.21
CA SER A 64 -0.11 17.12 20.60
C SER A 64 1.39 17.29 20.83
N TYR A 65 1.83 16.98 22.06
CA TYR A 65 3.23 16.92 22.46
C TYR A 65 3.48 15.65 23.27
N ALA A 66 4.47 14.87 22.87
CA ALA A 66 4.90 13.67 23.59
C ALA A 66 6.01 14.05 24.60
N PRO A 67 5.79 13.97 25.93
CA PRO A 67 6.79 14.32 26.91
C PRO A 67 7.97 13.36 26.99
N LYS A 68 7.82 12.17 26.41
CA LYS A 68 8.84 11.11 26.28
C LYS A 68 8.58 10.28 25.05
N ASN A 69 9.55 9.44 24.66
CA ASN A 69 9.32 8.46 23.59
C ASN A 69 8.20 7.50 23.99
N ILE A 70 7.23 7.30 23.08
CA ILE A 70 6.15 6.31 23.20
C ILE A 70 6.47 5.20 22.21
N ASN A 71 6.97 4.08 22.76
CA ASN A 71 7.62 3.06 21.96
C ASN A 71 6.70 1.85 21.75
N ARG A 72 6.87 1.18 20.60
CA ARG A 72 6.18 -0.08 20.32
C ARG A 72 6.92 -1.31 20.89
N TYR A 73 8.16 -1.17 21.38
CA TYR A 73 9.02 -2.28 21.78
C TYR A 73 9.47 -2.24 23.25
N ASP A 74 8.91 -1.38 24.09
CA ASP A 74 9.36 -1.14 25.45
C ASP A 74 8.83 -2.13 26.51
N GLY A 75 8.13 -3.19 26.08
CA GLY A 75 7.64 -4.26 26.94
C GLY A 75 7.61 -5.62 26.27
N LYS A 76 7.42 -6.68 27.06
CA LYS A 76 7.36 -8.07 26.54
C LYS A 76 5.99 -8.45 26.01
N MET A 77 4.91 -8.11 26.73
CA MET A 77 3.52 -8.47 26.44
C MET A 77 2.65 -7.24 26.12
N GLN A 78 3.21 -6.08 26.33
CA GLN A 78 2.57 -4.78 26.11
C GLN A 78 3.64 -3.75 25.73
N SER A 79 3.21 -2.60 25.22
CA SER A 79 4.11 -1.47 24.95
C SER A 79 3.41 -0.17 25.25
N SER A 80 4.16 0.90 25.54
CA SER A 80 3.58 2.21 25.83
C SER A 80 2.71 2.71 24.66
N LEU A 81 3.11 2.45 23.41
CA LEU A 81 2.31 2.82 22.25
C LEU A 81 1.10 1.93 22.07
N GLY A 82 1.25 0.61 22.27
CA GLY A 82 0.13 -0.33 22.20
C GLY A 82 -0.97 0.00 23.22
N ASN A 83 -0.57 0.32 24.45
CA ASN A 83 -1.52 0.73 25.49
C ASN A 83 -2.21 2.04 25.12
N LEU A 84 -1.46 3.06 24.68
CA LEU A 84 -2.04 4.34 24.23
C LEU A 84 -3.09 4.15 23.13
N LEU A 85 -2.78 3.33 22.12
CA LEU A 85 -3.70 3.06 21.01
C LEU A 85 -4.95 2.30 21.49
N ALA A 86 -4.77 1.32 22.39
CA ALA A 86 -5.89 0.57 22.95
C ALA A 86 -6.83 1.47 23.77
N ASP A 87 -6.26 2.33 24.61
CA ASP A 87 -7.02 3.25 25.43
C ASP A 87 -7.79 4.28 24.58
N LEU A 88 -7.12 4.92 23.64
CA LEU A 88 -7.75 5.89 22.74
C LEU A 88 -8.89 5.28 21.93
N CYS A 89 -8.69 4.08 21.39
CA CYS A 89 -9.72 3.40 20.62
C CYS A 89 -10.88 2.95 21.51
N TYR A 90 -10.59 2.46 22.72
CA TYR A 90 -11.61 2.11 23.69
C TYR A 90 -12.48 3.33 24.04
N GLU A 91 -11.87 4.42 24.44
CA GLU A 91 -12.59 5.65 24.82
C GLU A 91 -13.49 6.16 23.69
N ARG A 92 -13.00 6.19 22.46
CA ARG A 92 -13.76 6.69 21.32
C ARG A 92 -14.85 5.72 20.87
N ALA A 93 -14.55 4.43 20.80
CA ALA A 93 -15.49 3.42 20.38
C ALA A 93 -16.60 3.18 21.42
N ASN A 94 -16.26 3.21 22.71
CA ASN A 94 -17.21 2.92 23.78
C ASN A 94 -18.38 3.91 23.83
N VAL A 95 -18.14 5.20 23.59
CA VAL A 95 -19.19 6.21 23.49
C VAL A 95 -20.22 5.83 22.42
N ILE A 96 -19.72 5.56 21.20
CA ILE A 96 -20.58 5.21 20.06
C ILE A 96 -21.29 3.86 20.27
N PHE A 97 -20.59 2.90 20.85
CA PHE A 97 -21.15 1.58 21.12
C PHE A 97 -22.26 1.63 22.16
N LYS A 98 -22.05 2.41 23.24
CA LYS A 98 -23.04 2.61 24.31
C LYS A 98 -24.29 3.29 23.78
N GLU A 99 -24.15 4.32 22.95
CA GLU A 99 -25.30 5.02 22.32
C GLU A 99 -26.11 4.05 21.43
N ARG A 100 -25.45 3.16 20.72
CA ARG A 100 -26.11 2.24 19.76
C ARG A 100 -26.72 1.00 20.40
N THR A 101 -26.12 0.49 21.46
CA THR A 101 -26.47 -0.83 22.02
C THR A 101 -26.98 -0.80 23.46
N GLY A 102 -26.78 0.33 24.15
CA GLY A 102 -27.05 0.45 25.60
C GLY A 102 -26.02 -0.30 26.48
N LYS A 103 -24.97 -0.87 25.87
CA LYS A 103 -23.94 -1.65 26.57
C LYS A 103 -22.58 -0.96 26.43
N GLU A 104 -21.63 -1.36 27.26
CA GLU A 104 -20.24 -0.90 27.21
C GLU A 104 -19.34 -1.96 26.58
N ILE A 105 -18.21 -1.53 26.03
CA ILE A 105 -17.15 -2.42 25.53
C ILE A 105 -16.37 -2.92 26.75
N ASP A 106 -16.12 -4.21 26.83
CA ASP A 106 -15.41 -4.80 27.99
C ASP A 106 -13.91 -4.51 27.94
N PHE A 107 -13.29 -4.56 26.74
CA PHE A 107 -11.85 -4.28 26.56
C PHE A 107 -11.51 -3.94 25.10
N SER A 108 -10.35 -3.33 24.91
CA SER A 108 -9.75 -3.07 23.60
C SER A 108 -8.37 -3.72 23.51
N MET A 109 -8.06 -4.29 22.34
CA MET A 109 -6.79 -4.97 22.08
C MET A 109 -6.33 -4.74 20.65
N PHE A 110 -5.03 -4.49 20.48
CA PHE A 110 -4.41 -4.29 19.17
C PHE A 110 -3.41 -5.39 18.82
N ASN A 111 -3.36 -5.71 17.53
CA ASN A 111 -2.30 -6.54 17.00
C ASN A 111 -0.97 -5.78 17.03
N TYR A 112 -0.03 -6.26 17.82
CA TYR A 112 1.32 -5.71 17.91
C TYR A 112 2.00 -5.53 16.55
N GLY A 113 1.86 -6.50 15.65
CA GLY A 113 2.43 -6.44 14.29
C GLY A 113 1.81 -5.36 13.40
N GLY A 114 0.64 -4.85 13.76
CA GLY A 114 -0.03 -3.76 13.04
C GLY A 114 0.56 -2.38 13.32
N ILE A 115 1.24 -2.20 14.45
CA ILE A 115 1.87 -0.93 14.83
C ILE A 115 3.22 -0.83 14.12
N ARG A 116 3.37 0.09 13.17
CA ARG A 116 4.55 0.17 12.28
C ARG A 116 5.65 1.11 12.76
N ALA A 117 5.31 2.15 13.52
CA ALA A 117 6.25 3.16 13.99
C ALA A 117 6.11 3.38 15.50
N SER A 118 6.99 4.18 16.08
CA SER A 118 6.92 4.72 17.44
C SER A 118 6.77 6.23 17.37
N ILE A 119 6.27 6.86 18.43
CA ILE A 119 6.18 8.32 18.54
C ILE A 119 7.39 8.80 19.34
N SER A 120 8.24 9.62 18.72
CA SER A 120 9.38 10.24 19.40
C SER A 120 8.93 11.34 20.36
N GLN A 121 9.75 11.57 21.40
CA GLN A 121 9.58 12.73 22.27
C GLN A 121 9.58 14.02 21.47
N GLY A 122 8.66 14.93 21.76
CA GLY A 122 8.54 16.23 21.11
C GLY A 122 7.17 16.48 20.52
N VAL A 123 7.13 17.32 19.49
CA VAL A 123 5.91 17.70 18.80
C VAL A 123 5.32 16.50 18.05
N VAL A 124 4.03 16.27 18.25
CA VAL A 124 3.25 15.25 17.52
C VAL A 124 2.38 15.96 16.50
N THR A 125 2.49 15.57 15.25
CA THR A 125 1.73 16.14 14.14
C THR A 125 0.77 15.10 13.55
N ASN A 126 -0.11 15.53 12.66
CA ASN A 126 -0.98 14.63 11.92
C ASN A 126 -0.21 13.55 11.13
N LYS A 127 1.06 13.76 10.84
CA LYS A 127 1.93 12.75 10.20
C LYS A 127 2.04 11.48 11.05
N ASN A 128 2.21 11.62 12.37
CA ASN A 128 2.46 10.49 13.26
C ASN A 128 1.38 9.42 13.23
N PRO A 129 0.07 9.72 13.32
CA PRO A 129 -0.99 8.72 13.18
C PRO A 129 -0.97 7.97 11.85
N PHE A 130 -0.56 8.62 10.75
CA PHE A 130 -0.45 7.95 9.44
C PHE A 130 0.75 7.00 9.34
N GLU A 131 1.77 7.18 10.17
CA GLU A 131 2.95 6.32 10.24
C GLU A 131 2.78 5.10 11.15
N LEU A 132 1.79 5.14 12.07
CA LEU A 132 1.48 4.06 13.01
C LEU A 132 0.76 2.91 12.33
#